data_8d787142e24e80efc343894754940d23
#
_entry.id   8d787142e24e80efc343894754940d23
#
_cell.length_a   1.000
_cell.length_b   1.000
_cell.length_c   1.000
_cell.angle_alpha   90.00
_cell.angle_beta   90.00
_cell.angle_gamma   90.00
#
_symmetry.space_group_name_H-M   'P 1'
#
loop_
_entity.id
_entity.type
_entity.pdbx_description
1 polymer ?
#
loop_
_entity_poly.entity_id
_entity_poly.type
_entity_poly.pdbx_seq_one_letter_code
_entity_poly.pdbx_strand_id
1 'polypeptide(L)'
;MRVVYTGGEGEITEKKSRFIATVKPVQSEEEAVAFINETKKKYWDARHNCSAFVIGERQELTRCSDDGEPAQTAGRPMLDVLLREKITDVAVVVTRYFGGVLLGTGGLVRAYQAATQAGLAASRLIEKCKGQQLLVHTDYNGLGKLQYLFGQKHT
;
A
#
# COMPACT_ATOMS: atom_id res chain seq x y z
N MET A 1 7.45 14.29 5.70
CA MET A 1 7.31 12.85 5.39
C MET A 1 6.02 12.58 4.66
N ARG A 2 6.02 11.60 3.78
CA ARG A 2 4.85 11.24 3.00
C ARG A 2 4.05 10.19 3.72
N VAL A 3 2.78 10.46 3.95
CA VAL A 3 1.90 9.52 4.63
C VAL A 3 0.59 9.38 3.86
N VAL A 4 -0.12 8.30 4.15
CA VAL A 4 -1.47 8.11 3.61
C VAL A 4 -2.44 8.86 4.52
N TYR A 5 -3.18 9.79 3.95
CA TYR A 5 -4.22 10.51 4.67
C TYR A 5 -5.52 9.69 4.69
N THR A 6 -5.92 9.21 3.52
CA THR A 6 -7.09 8.36 3.40
C THR A 6 -6.70 7.17 2.53
N GLY A 7 -6.92 5.97 3.04
CA GLY A 7 -6.67 4.76 2.27
C GLY A 7 -7.70 4.54 1.20
N GLY A 8 -7.35 3.72 0.23
CA GLY A 8 -8.23 3.36 -0.86
C GLY A 8 -8.03 1.94 -1.28
N GLU A 9 -8.78 1.54 -2.30
CA GLU A 9 -8.67 0.19 -2.84
C GLU A 9 -8.51 0.31 -4.35
N GLY A 10 -7.50 -0.38 -4.88
CA GLY A 10 -7.25 -0.44 -6.31
C GLY A 10 -7.17 -1.87 -6.75
N GLU A 11 -7.45 -2.12 -8.02
CA GLU A 11 -7.45 -3.47 -8.54
C GLU A 11 -6.78 -3.51 -9.91
N ILE A 12 -6.02 -4.58 -10.15
CA ILE A 12 -5.50 -4.88 -11.49
C ILE A 12 -5.83 -6.34 -11.82
N THR A 13 -5.83 -6.63 -13.10
CA THR A 13 -5.97 -8.00 -13.61
C THR A 13 -4.75 -8.32 -14.45
N GLU A 14 -4.13 -9.48 -14.16
CA GLU A 14 -2.96 -9.94 -14.89
C GLU A 14 -3.14 -11.42 -15.18
N LYS A 15 -3.10 -11.79 -16.46
CA LYS A 15 -3.30 -13.20 -16.88
C LYS A 15 -4.50 -13.84 -16.16
N LYS A 16 -5.61 -13.11 -16.13
CA LYS A 16 -6.88 -13.52 -15.53
C LYS A 16 -6.87 -13.59 -14.01
N SER A 17 -5.76 -13.39 -13.34
CA SER A 17 -5.74 -13.25 -11.89
C SER A 17 -6.12 -11.83 -11.50
N ARG A 18 -6.91 -11.70 -10.43
CA ARG A 18 -7.31 -10.41 -9.88
C ARG A 18 -6.43 -10.11 -8.68
N PHE A 19 -5.92 -8.89 -8.63
CA PHE A 19 -5.10 -8.42 -7.52
C PHE A 19 -5.77 -7.18 -6.96
N ILE A 20 -6.26 -7.26 -5.74
CA ILE A 20 -6.98 -6.16 -5.08
C ILE A 20 -6.08 -5.62 -3.97
N ALA A 21 -5.67 -4.37 -4.11
CA ALA A 21 -4.84 -3.73 -3.10
C ALA A 21 -5.69 -2.86 -2.20
N THR A 22 -5.65 -3.12 -0.91
CA THR A 22 -6.33 -2.33 0.11
C THR A 22 -5.27 -1.59 0.91
N VAL A 23 -5.39 -0.27 0.98
CA VAL A 23 -4.41 0.60 1.63
C VAL A 23 -5.06 1.27 2.84
N LYS A 24 -4.34 1.32 3.94
CA LYS A 24 -4.84 1.97 5.16
C LYS A 24 -3.71 2.69 5.88
N PRO A 25 -3.96 3.92 6.35
CA PRO A 25 -3.01 4.58 7.24
C PRO A 25 -3.01 3.89 8.60
N VAL A 26 -1.82 3.64 9.13
CA VAL A 26 -1.65 3.01 10.44
C VAL A 26 -0.57 3.74 11.21
N GLN A 27 -0.65 3.71 12.55
CA GLN A 27 0.32 4.41 13.39
C GLN A 27 1.18 3.45 14.21
N SER A 28 0.84 2.18 14.22
CA SER A 28 1.55 1.19 15.03
C SER A 28 1.51 -0.17 14.38
N GLU A 29 2.40 -1.05 14.82
CA GLU A 29 2.41 -2.43 14.35
C GLU A 29 1.09 -3.12 14.69
N GLU A 30 0.54 -2.85 15.86
CA GLU A 30 -0.74 -3.44 16.27
C GLU A 30 -1.87 -3.05 15.32
N GLU A 31 -1.91 -1.78 14.93
CA GLU A 31 -2.91 -1.34 13.96
C GLU A 31 -2.72 -2.00 12.60
N ALA A 32 -1.46 -2.15 12.17
CA ALA A 32 -1.16 -2.80 10.90
C ALA A 32 -1.60 -4.26 10.91
N VAL A 33 -1.29 -4.99 11.98
CA VAL A 33 -1.66 -6.39 12.11
C VAL A 33 -3.18 -6.54 12.16
N ALA A 34 -3.86 -5.68 12.89
CA ALA A 34 -5.32 -5.71 12.98
C ALA A 34 -5.95 -5.49 11.60
N PHE A 35 -5.42 -4.54 10.84
CA PHE A 35 -5.89 -4.27 9.48
C PHE A 35 -5.67 -5.47 8.56
N ILE A 36 -4.49 -6.07 8.63
CA ILE A 36 -4.16 -7.24 7.81
C ILE A 36 -5.14 -8.39 8.11
N ASN A 37 -5.38 -8.65 9.39
CA ASN A 37 -6.28 -9.72 9.79
C ASN A 37 -7.72 -9.45 9.38
N GLU A 38 -8.14 -8.19 9.48
CA GLU A 38 -9.47 -7.78 9.06
C GLU A 38 -9.66 -7.96 7.55
N THR A 39 -8.64 -7.61 6.76
CA THR A 39 -8.69 -7.77 5.31
C THR A 39 -8.71 -9.25 4.93
N LYS A 40 -7.93 -10.08 5.65
CA LYS A 40 -7.96 -11.54 5.43
C LYS A 40 -9.35 -12.11 5.70
N LYS A 41 -10.06 -11.60 6.68
CA LYS A 41 -11.43 -12.04 6.95
C LYS A 41 -12.38 -11.60 5.85
N LYS A 42 -12.22 -10.38 5.35
CA LYS A 42 -13.04 -9.86 4.27
C LYS A 42 -12.88 -10.69 3.00
N TYR A 43 -11.65 -11.08 2.69
CA TYR A 43 -11.33 -11.86 1.50
C TYR A 43 -10.89 -13.27 1.89
N TRP A 44 -11.67 -13.91 2.76
CA TRP A 44 -11.32 -15.22 3.32
C TRP A 44 -11.22 -16.32 2.25
N ASP A 45 -11.90 -16.16 1.13
CA ASP A 45 -11.92 -17.13 0.04
C ASP A 45 -10.74 -16.96 -0.93
N ALA A 46 -9.90 -15.97 -0.72
CA ALA A 46 -8.69 -15.81 -1.53
C ALA A 46 -7.56 -16.66 -0.95
N ARG A 47 -6.75 -17.23 -1.82
CA ARG A 47 -5.60 -18.04 -1.40
C ARG A 47 -4.50 -17.18 -0.78
N HIS A 48 -4.34 -15.97 -1.28
CA HIS A 48 -3.22 -15.12 -0.88
C HIS A 48 -3.72 -13.74 -0.53
N ASN A 49 -3.41 -13.31 0.68
CA ASN A 49 -3.60 -11.94 1.15
C ASN A 49 -2.23 -11.45 1.61
N CYS A 50 -1.41 -11.06 0.65
CA CYS A 50 -0.05 -10.65 0.92
C CYS A 50 -0.02 -9.26 1.51
N SER A 51 0.99 -8.95 2.31
CA SER A 51 0.96 -7.69 3.04
C SER A 51 2.33 -7.06 3.13
N ALA A 52 2.33 -5.74 3.34
CA ALA A 52 3.52 -4.98 3.67
C ALA A 52 3.09 -3.77 4.48
N PHE A 53 3.90 -3.39 5.46
CA PHE A 53 3.66 -2.12 6.15
C PHE A 53 4.97 -1.46 6.52
N VAL A 54 4.90 -0.14 6.63
CA VAL A 54 6.02 0.72 6.98
C VAL A 54 5.52 1.70 8.02
N ILE A 55 6.23 1.80 9.12
CA ILE A 55 5.84 2.67 10.23
C ILE A 55 7.08 3.43 10.70
N GLY A 56 6.86 4.67 11.08
CA GLY A 56 7.91 5.51 11.63
C GLY A 56 8.37 6.58 10.67
N GLU A 57 8.75 7.71 11.21
CA GLU A 57 9.15 8.88 10.44
C GLU A 57 10.30 8.61 9.48
N ARG A 58 11.17 7.67 9.86
CA ARG A 58 12.32 7.25 9.04
C ARG A 58 12.13 5.88 8.44
N GLN A 59 10.90 5.40 8.37
CA GLN A 59 10.60 4.06 7.88
C GLN A 59 11.33 2.98 8.68
N GLU A 60 11.42 3.16 10.00
CA GLU A 60 12.22 2.29 10.86
C GLU A 60 11.67 0.89 10.98
N LEU A 61 10.34 0.74 10.98
CA LEU A 61 9.70 -0.55 11.14
C LEU A 61 9.08 -0.97 9.83
N THR A 62 9.59 -2.04 9.24
CA THR A 62 9.05 -2.59 8.00
C THR A 62 8.79 -4.06 8.16
N ARG A 63 7.69 -4.55 7.60
CA ARG A 63 7.35 -5.97 7.60
C ARG A 63 6.64 -6.30 6.30
N CYS A 64 6.76 -7.54 5.87
CA CYS A 64 6.02 -8.01 4.72
C CYS A 64 5.78 -9.51 4.82
N SER A 65 4.80 -10.00 4.06
CA SER A 65 4.43 -11.40 4.06
C SER A 65 3.97 -11.81 2.66
N ASP A 66 4.47 -12.95 2.20
CA ASP A 66 4.05 -13.52 0.93
C ASP A 66 2.75 -14.33 1.03
N ASP A 67 2.32 -14.63 2.22
CA ASP A 67 1.07 -15.37 2.49
C ASP A 67 0.86 -16.53 1.51
N GLY A 68 1.86 -17.39 1.41
CA GLY A 68 1.77 -18.60 0.58
C GLY A 68 2.20 -18.45 -0.86
N GLU A 69 2.47 -17.24 -1.34
CA GLU A 69 3.10 -17.07 -2.65
C GLU A 69 4.56 -17.50 -2.59
N PRO A 70 5.20 -17.80 -3.71
CA PRO A 70 6.62 -18.15 -3.68
C PRO A 70 7.44 -17.06 -3.01
N ALA A 71 8.52 -17.47 -2.35
CA ALA A 71 9.33 -16.56 -1.54
C ALA A 71 9.74 -15.31 -2.31
N GLN A 72 9.50 -14.16 -1.71
CA GLN A 72 9.89 -12.84 -2.21
C GLN A 72 9.24 -12.41 -3.52
N THR A 73 8.12 -13.01 -3.87
CA THR A 73 7.40 -12.63 -5.10
C THR A 73 6.22 -11.71 -4.83
N ALA A 74 5.85 -11.50 -3.59
CA ALA A 74 4.66 -10.72 -3.25
C ALA A 74 4.94 -9.65 -2.21
N GLY A 75 5.18 -10.04 -0.97
CA GLY A 75 5.35 -9.09 0.13
C GLY A 75 6.52 -8.14 -0.06
N ARG A 76 7.68 -8.67 -0.44
CA ARG A 76 8.86 -7.82 -0.65
C ARG A 76 8.67 -6.84 -1.81
N PRO A 77 8.17 -7.25 -2.96
CA PRO A 77 7.87 -6.29 -4.04
C PRO A 77 6.91 -5.19 -3.62
N MET A 78 5.90 -5.52 -2.81
CA MET A 78 4.99 -4.51 -2.26
C MET A 78 5.73 -3.53 -1.36
N LEU A 79 6.55 -4.07 -0.46
CA LEU A 79 7.34 -3.24 0.46
C LEU A 79 8.29 -2.32 -0.30
N ASP A 80 8.92 -2.83 -1.37
CA ASP A 80 9.83 -2.04 -2.18
C ASP A 80 9.15 -0.81 -2.79
N VAL A 81 7.87 -0.94 -3.18
CA VAL A 81 7.12 0.22 -3.68
C VAL A 81 6.99 1.28 -2.60
N LEU A 82 6.61 0.87 -1.39
CA LEU A 82 6.43 1.81 -0.28
C LEU A 82 7.74 2.51 0.07
N LEU A 83 8.84 1.75 0.11
CA LEU A 83 10.14 2.32 0.44
C LEU A 83 10.64 3.26 -0.64
N ARG A 84 10.49 2.87 -1.90
CA ARG A 84 10.94 3.67 -3.04
C ARG A 84 10.18 4.99 -3.10
N GLU A 85 8.87 4.96 -2.82
CA GLU A 85 8.04 6.15 -2.82
C GLU A 85 8.15 6.94 -1.51
N LYS A 86 8.91 6.43 -0.56
CA LYS A 86 9.15 7.08 0.74
C LYS A 86 7.86 7.34 1.50
N ILE A 87 6.94 6.41 1.42
CA ILE A 87 5.66 6.48 2.13
C ILE A 87 5.81 5.73 3.45
N THR A 88 5.30 6.31 4.52
CA THR A 88 5.35 5.68 5.83
C THR A 88 3.99 5.75 6.53
N ASP A 89 3.87 5.07 7.66
CA ASP A 89 2.64 4.96 8.45
C ASP A 89 1.50 4.43 7.59
N VAL A 90 1.80 3.34 6.89
CA VAL A 90 0.90 2.75 5.91
C VAL A 90 0.97 1.23 5.97
N ALA A 91 -0.17 0.58 5.76
CA ALA A 91 -0.24 -0.86 5.56
C ALA A 91 -1.01 -1.13 4.28
N VAL A 92 -0.54 -2.12 3.53
CA VAL A 92 -1.16 -2.53 2.26
C VAL A 92 -1.35 -4.03 2.29
N VAL A 93 -2.52 -4.49 1.88
CA VAL A 93 -2.78 -5.90 1.64
C VAL A 93 -3.16 -6.05 0.17
N VAL A 94 -2.50 -6.96 -0.53
CA VAL A 94 -2.89 -7.32 -1.88
C VAL A 94 -3.49 -8.72 -1.85
N THR A 95 -4.76 -8.79 -2.21
CA THR A 95 -5.54 -10.01 -2.26
C THR A 95 -5.53 -10.53 -3.69
N ARG A 96 -5.17 -11.79 -3.87
CA ARG A 96 -5.13 -12.38 -5.21
C ARG A 96 -6.12 -13.52 -5.36
N TYR A 97 -6.90 -13.44 -6.45
CA TYR A 97 -7.75 -14.54 -6.90
C TYR A 97 -7.14 -15.10 -8.18
N PHE A 98 -6.72 -16.37 -8.12
CA PHE A 98 -6.08 -17.03 -9.24
C PHE A 98 -7.06 -17.19 -10.41
N GLY A 99 -6.60 -16.88 -11.61
CA GLY A 99 -7.43 -16.92 -12.81
C GLY A 99 -7.17 -18.12 -13.74
N GLY A 100 -6.40 -19.10 -13.28
CA GLY A 100 -6.14 -20.30 -14.06
C GLY A 100 -4.89 -20.23 -14.93
N VAL A 101 -4.22 -19.10 -14.99
CA VAL A 101 -3.00 -18.92 -15.79
C VAL A 101 -1.86 -18.54 -14.87
N LEU A 102 -0.75 -19.27 -14.95
CA LEU A 102 0.42 -18.99 -14.13
C LEU A 102 1.15 -17.75 -14.63
N LEU A 103 1.60 -16.94 -13.69
CA LEU A 103 2.34 -15.71 -14.01
C LEU A 103 3.86 -15.92 -14.04
N GLY A 104 4.36 -16.93 -13.34
CA GLY A 104 5.79 -17.09 -13.10
C GLY A 104 6.28 -16.09 -12.05
N THR A 105 7.50 -16.29 -11.54
CA THR A 105 8.02 -15.47 -10.44
C THR A 105 8.17 -14.02 -10.83
N GLY A 106 8.72 -13.73 -12.01
CA GLY A 106 8.86 -12.35 -12.49
C GLY A 106 7.52 -11.68 -12.71
N GLY A 107 6.54 -12.42 -13.23
CA GLY A 107 5.19 -11.89 -13.42
C GLY A 107 4.51 -11.57 -12.10
N LEU A 108 4.70 -12.42 -11.09
CA LEU A 108 4.15 -12.17 -9.76
C LEU A 108 4.74 -10.89 -9.15
N VAL A 109 6.05 -10.74 -9.20
CA VAL A 109 6.72 -9.54 -8.67
C VAL A 109 6.11 -8.29 -9.30
N ARG A 110 6.01 -8.27 -10.62
CA ARG A 110 5.46 -7.11 -11.34
C ARG A 110 4.00 -6.86 -11.00
N ALA A 111 3.22 -7.93 -10.87
CA ALA A 111 1.79 -7.79 -10.56
C ALA A 111 1.56 -7.24 -9.16
N TYR A 112 2.30 -7.74 -8.18
CA TYR A 112 2.16 -7.24 -6.81
C TYR A 112 2.62 -5.79 -6.69
N GLN A 113 3.66 -5.40 -7.41
CA GLN A 113 4.07 -4.00 -7.44
C GLN A 113 3.01 -3.13 -8.11
N ALA A 114 2.49 -3.56 -9.25
CA ALA A 114 1.46 -2.81 -9.96
C ALA A 114 0.18 -2.67 -9.13
N ALA A 115 -0.21 -3.73 -8.42
CA ALA A 115 -1.37 -3.68 -7.55
C ALA A 115 -1.18 -2.69 -6.41
N THR A 116 -0.01 -2.72 -5.78
CA THR A 116 0.31 -1.78 -4.71
C THR A 116 0.24 -0.34 -5.22
N GLN A 117 0.80 -0.10 -6.41
CA GLN A 117 0.73 1.21 -7.03
C GLN A 117 -0.71 1.64 -7.30
N ALA A 118 -1.55 0.71 -7.77
CA ALA A 118 -2.96 1.00 -8.01
C ALA A 118 -3.69 1.37 -6.72
N GLY A 119 -3.38 0.67 -5.62
CA GLY A 119 -3.95 0.98 -4.33
C GLY A 119 -3.54 2.35 -3.83
N LEU A 120 -2.27 2.70 -4.00
CA LEU A 120 -1.78 4.01 -3.61
C LEU A 120 -2.38 5.11 -4.48
N ALA A 121 -2.56 4.84 -5.78
CA ALA A 121 -3.20 5.80 -6.68
C ALA A 121 -4.65 6.06 -6.28
N ALA A 122 -5.32 5.10 -5.68
CA ALA A 122 -6.68 5.25 -5.17
C ALA A 122 -6.74 5.90 -3.79
N SER A 123 -5.59 6.15 -3.19
CA SER A 123 -5.48 6.72 -1.84
C SER A 123 -5.13 8.20 -1.93
N ARG A 124 -5.30 8.90 -0.80
CA ARG A 124 -4.83 10.28 -0.69
C ARG A 124 -3.53 10.30 0.11
N LEU A 125 -2.50 10.84 -0.51
CA LEU A 125 -1.20 11.00 0.12
C LEU A 125 -1.00 12.47 0.48
N ILE A 126 -0.36 12.71 1.59
CA ILE A 126 -0.06 14.07 2.03
C ILE A 126 1.39 14.15 2.46
N GLU A 127 1.92 15.37 2.39
CA GLU A 127 3.24 15.68 2.91
C GLU A 127 3.03 16.28 4.29
N LYS A 128 3.53 15.61 5.32
CA LYS A 128 3.37 16.09 6.70
C LYS A 128 4.58 16.90 7.09
N CYS A 129 4.36 18.16 7.43
CA CYS A 129 5.43 19.08 7.79
C CYS A 129 5.75 18.93 9.27
N LYS A 130 7.02 18.69 9.55
CA LYS A 130 7.47 18.52 10.91
C LYS A 130 7.23 19.78 11.74
N GLY A 131 6.66 19.60 12.92
CA GLY A 131 6.47 20.72 13.84
C GLY A 131 5.36 21.68 13.47
N GLN A 132 4.58 21.34 12.45
CA GLN A 132 3.48 22.18 11.99
C GLN A 132 2.23 21.37 11.79
N GLN A 133 1.11 22.06 11.73
CA GLN A 133 -0.17 21.43 11.48
C GLN A 133 -0.50 21.39 9.98
N LEU A 134 0.34 21.99 9.19
CA LEU A 134 0.10 22.13 7.76
C LEU A 134 0.30 20.82 7.05
N LEU A 135 -0.68 20.42 6.25
CA LEU A 135 -0.64 19.21 5.44
C LEU A 135 -0.76 19.61 3.98
N VAL A 136 0.03 18.96 3.13
CA VAL A 136 0.03 19.23 1.70
C VAL A 136 -0.40 17.95 0.97
N HIS A 137 -1.46 18.07 0.19
CA HIS A 137 -1.95 16.96 -0.61
C HIS A 137 -1.11 16.83 -1.88
N THR A 138 -0.77 15.62 -2.26
CA THR A 138 -0.03 15.35 -3.49
C THR A 138 -0.57 14.08 -4.14
N ASP A 139 -0.52 14.04 -5.47
CA ASP A 139 -0.89 12.83 -6.18
C ASP A 139 0.23 11.81 -6.09
N TYR A 140 -0.15 10.54 -6.02
CA TYR A 140 0.81 9.46 -5.89
C TYR A 140 1.81 9.42 -7.05
N ASN A 141 1.33 9.57 -8.26
CA ASN A 141 2.20 9.41 -9.44
C ASN A 141 3.14 10.60 -9.67
N GLY A 142 3.09 11.60 -8.81
CA GLY A 142 3.97 12.75 -8.93
C GLY A 142 3.60 13.74 -10.02
N LEU A 143 2.51 13.50 -10.71
CA LEU A 143 2.06 14.40 -11.78
C LEU A 143 1.11 15.45 -11.25
N GLY A 144 0.68 15.30 -10.04
CA GLY A 144 -0.33 16.16 -9.50
C GLY A 144 0.19 17.45 -8.95
N LYS A 145 -0.72 18.17 -8.41
CA LYS A 145 -0.46 19.44 -7.77
C LYS A 145 -0.33 19.24 -6.28
N LEU A 146 0.44 20.09 -5.69
CA LEU A 146 0.47 20.17 -4.24
C LEU A 146 -0.69 21.06 -3.80
N GLN A 147 -1.43 20.61 -2.81
CA GLN A 147 -2.56 21.35 -2.28
C GLN A 147 -2.48 21.37 -0.77
N TYR A 148 -2.71 22.54 -0.19
CA TYR A 148 -2.82 22.66 1.24
C TYR A 148 -4.20 22.21 1.67
N LEU A 149 -4.29 21.25 2.57
CA LEU A 149 -5.56 20.72 3.02
C LEU A 149 -6.34 21.71 3.86
N PHE A 150 -5.66 22.52 4.62
CA PHE A 150 -6.30 23.57 5.41
C PHE A 150 -5.41 24.77 5.64
N GLY A 151 -4.27 24.81 5.02
CA GLY A 151 -3.31 25.88 5.26
C GLY A 151 -3.74 27.21 4.73
N GLN A 152 -4.52 27.23 3.66
CA GLN A 152 -4.87 28.48 3.02
C GLN A 152 -5.54 29.46 3.96
N LYS A 153 -6.31 28.94 4.89
CA LYS A 153 -6.99 29.82 5.82
C LYS A 153 -6.16 30.14 7.04
N HIS A 154 -4.99 29.63 7.12
CA HIS A 154 -4.13 29.81 8.29
C HIS A 154 -2.80 30.44 7.95
N THR A 155 -2.46 30.44 6.73
CA THR A 155 -1.18 30.97 6.30
C THR A 155 -1.27 32.42 6.06
#